data_63f10ea693076e53298c0d0396b49720
#
_entry.id   63f10ea693076e53298c0d0396b49720
#
_cell.length_a   1.000
_cell.length_b   1.000
_cell.length_c   1.000
_cell.angle_alpha   90.00
_cell.angle_beta   90.00
_cell.angle_gamma   90.00
#
_symmetry.space_group_name_H-M   'P 1'
#
loop_
_entity.id
_entity.type
_entity.pdbx_description
1 polymer ?
#
loop_
_entity_poly.entity_id
_entity_poly.type
_entity_poly.pdbx_seq_one_letter_code
_entity_poly.pdbx_strand_id
1 'polypeptide(L)'
;MSTVIFTNKLYANELLSITLRLGPHGPDNVLHVARVFMAIKESVEQLRDLYVDLLATPHPLQPQTMALWPNPTLNPSESQSIPKLEFFAKASRINGKPLSIIDKGNERHALYLARMELKASAQTEASTQEVFVKFAPRYNQDAHRLLASHNPPLAPALHFCARVISDMYMVIMEYIPESRGRSADPRALPGGPPLPRNLPQVIERDVSEALRLLHKKKWVFGDLREPNLLYLPDANGGRVLLVDFDWTGLDGEGRYSACLNPNAGLSASVERGQIMKKEHDIENFELLLARLNDWFSET
;
A
#
# COMPACT_ATOMS: atom_id res chain seq x y z
N MET A 1 13.14 13.14 -3.51
CA MET A 1 12.14 13.86 -2.72
C MET A 1 11.93 15.21 -3.35
N SER A 2 10.75 15.51 -3.87
CA SER A 2 10.43 16.88 -4.31
C SER A 2 9.65 17.58 -3.22
N THR A 3 9.98 18.82 -2.98
CA THR A 3 9.32 19.65 -1.98
C THR A 3 8.79 20.89 -2.67
N VAL A 4 7.49 21.12 -2.59
CA VAL A 4 6.83 22.29 -3.14
C VAL A 4 6.18 23.06 -1.99
N ILE A 5 6.47 24.34 -1.88
CA ILE A 5 5.86 25.21 -0.87
C ILE A 5 4.80 26.04 -1.56
N PHE A 6 3.53 25.77 -1.24
CA PHE A 6 2.40 26.61 -1.63
C PHE A 6 1.78 27.22 -0.39
N THR A 7 1.78 28.54 -0.34
CA THR A 7 1.20 29.26 0.81
C THR A 7 1.71 28.68 2.14
N ASN A 8 1.76 28.86 3.17
CA ASN A 8 2.29 28.35 4.44
C ASN A 8 2.27 26.81 4.63
N LYS A 9 2.20 26.02 3.55
CA LYS A 9 2.18 24.55 3.62
C LYS A 9 3.32 23.95 2.82
N LEU A 10 3.98 22.98 3.43
CA LEU A 10 5.04 22.17 2.83
C LEU A 10 4.47 20.84 2.37
N TYR A 11 4.59 20.56 1.09
CA TYR A 11 4.23 19.26 0.51
C TYR A 11 5.52 18.53 0.14
N ALA A 12 5.68 17.31 0.61
CA ALA A 12 6.82 16.47 0.31
C ALA A 12 6.34 15.10 -0.20
N ASN A 13 6.67 14.78 -1.43
CA ASN A 13 6.44 13.46 -2.00
C ASN A 13 7.78 12.82 -2.35
N GLU A 14 7.94 11.54 -2.07
CA GLU A 14 9.07 10.79 -2.58
C GLU A 14 8.82 10.48 -4.06
N LEU A 15 9.63 11.06 -4.94
CA LEU A 15 9.56 10.82 -6.38
C LEU A 15 10.42 9.63 -6.79
N LEU A 16 11.54 9.42 -6.09
CA LEU A 16 12.53 8.43 -6.42
C LEU A 16 13.42 8.14 -5.22
N SER A 17 13.75 6.87 -5.01
CA SER A 17 14.79 6.42 -4.08
C SER A 17 15.87 5.68 -4.85
N ILE A 18 17.12 6.14 -4.77
CA ILE A 18 18.25 5.54 -5.46
C ILE A 18 19.32 5.14 -4.45
N THR A 19 19.77 3.91 -4.54
CA THR A 19 20.92 3.44 -3.77
C THR A 19 22.21 3.90 -4.44
N LEU A 20 22.96 4.77 -3.79
CA LEU A 20 24.26 5.28 -4.27
C LEU A 20 25.44 4.33 -3.97
N ARG A 21 25.17 3.12 -3.49
CA ARG A 21 26.26 2.16 -3.27
C ARG A 21 26.82 1.66 -4.60
N LEU A 22 28.13 1.81 -4.76
CA LEU A 22 28.88 1.12 -5.81
C LEU A 22 28.85 -0.39 -5.48
N GLY A 23 27.86 -1.07 -6.06
CA GLY A 23 27.76 -2.53 -6.00
C GLY A 23 28.42 -3.16 -7.23
N PRO A 24 28.43 -4.49 -7.33
CA PRO A 24 29.04 -5.23 -8.47
C PRO A 24 28.32 -5.01 -9.83
N HIS A 25 27.34 -4.10 -9.89
CA HIS A 25 26.49 -3.86 -11.08
C HIS A 25 27.06 -2.86 -12.09
N GLY A 26 28.36 -2.55 -12.03
CA GLY A 26 29.07 -1.90 -13.12
C GLY A 26 28.60 -0.51 -13.59
N PRO A 27 29.04 -0.11 -14.80
CA PRO A 27 28.81 1.24 -15.34
C PRO A 27 27.34 1.62 -15.56
N ASP A 28 26.43 0.66 -15.70
CA ASP A 28 25.01 0.92 -15.95
C ASP A 28 24.33 1.62 -14.76
N ASN A 29 24.72 1.28 -13.53
CA ASN A 29 24.20 1.97 -12.34
C ASN A 29 24.68 3.42 -12.25
N VAL A 30 25.92 3.68 -12.65
CA VAL A 30 26.49 5.05 -12.68
C VAL A 30 25.75 5.89 -13.73
N LEU A 31 25.48 5.32 -14.90
CA LEU A 31 24.71 5.99 -15.96
C LEU A 31 23.27 6.26 -15.52
N HIS A 32 22.64 5.31 -14.83
CA HIS A 32 21.29 5.51 -14.29
C HIS A 32 21.26 6.65 -13.28
N VAL A 33 22.18 6.65 -12.31
CA VAL A 33 22.31 7.72 -11.32
C VAL A 33 22.58 9.07 -11.99
N ALA A 34 23.49 9.12 -12.98
CA ALA A 34 23.79 10.35 -13.72
C ALA A 34 22.55 10.89 -14.46
N ARG A 35 21.79 10.03 -15.13
CA ARG A 35 20.53 10.43 -15.81
C ARG A 35 19.51 11.02 -14.85
N VAL A 36 19.38 10.43 -13.66
CA VAL A 36 18.47 10.96 -12.62
C VAL A 36 18.92 12.32 -12.14
N PHE A 37 20.21 12.52 -11.85
CA PHE A 37 20.72 13.84 -11.48
C PHE A 37 20.53 14.88 -12.58
N MET A 38 20.71 14.50 -13.84
CA MET A 38 20.42 15.40 -14.97
C MET A 38 18.92 15.75 -15.03
N ALA A 39 18.04 14.77 -14.90
CA ALA A 39 16.60 15.03 -14.88
C ALA A 39 16.17 15.92 -13.71
N ILE A 40 16.75 15.73 -12.52
CA ILE A 40 16.51 16.62 -11.37
C ILE A 40 16.97 18.04 -11.68
N LYS A 41 18.18 18.19 -12.25
CA LYS A 41 18.71 19.51 -12.62
C LYS A 41 17.78 20.22 -13.61
N GLU A 42 17.40 19.56 -14.70
CA GLU A 42 16.49 20.10 -15.70
C GLU A 42 15.13 20.47 -15.11
N SER A 43 14.59 19.61 -14.23
CA SER A 43 13.33 19.90 -13.54
C SER A 43 13.41 21.10 -12.63
N VAL A 44 14.52 21.31 -11.93
CA VAL A 44 14.76 22.50 -11.08
C VAL A 44 14.86 23.76 -11.93
N GLU A 45 15.53 23.70 -13.07
CA GLU A 45 15.63 24.82 -14.00
C GLU A 45 14.25 25.20 -14.55
N GLN A 46 13.44 24.21 -15.02
CA GLN A 46 12.07 24.44 -15.47
C GLN A 46 11.17 25.03 -14.39
N LEU A 47 11.29 24.52 -13.15
CA LEU A 47 10.55 25.07 -12.02
C LEU A 47 10.95 26.51 -11.73
N ARG A 48 12.24 26.83 -11.80
CA ARG A 48 12.71 28.20 -11.61
C ARG A 48 12.09 29.14 -12.63
N ASP A 49 12.11 28.74 -13.89
CA ASP A 49 11.55 29.54 -14.98
C ASP A 49 10.04 29.74 -14.80
N LEU A 50 9.32 28.67 -14.43
CA LEU A 50 7.88 28.73 -14.10
C LEU A 50 7.62 29.72 -12.94
N TYR A 51 8.45 29.72 -11.89
CA TYR A 51 8.28 30.65 -10.77
C TYR A 51 8.57 32.09 -11.17
N VAL A 52 9.54 32.32 -12.04
CA VAL A 52 9.81 33.66 -12.59
C VAL A 52 8.61 34.19 -13.36
N ASP A 53 8.01 33.36 -14.22
CA ASP A 53 6.81 33.69 -14.99
C ASP A 53 5.58 33.95 -14.09
N LEU A 54 5.38 33.12 -13.07
CA LEU A 54 4.30 33.30 -12.09
C LEU A 54 4.45 34.59 -11.26
N LEU A 55 5.68 35.00 -10.94
CA LEU A 55 5.94 36.24 -10.22
C LEU A 55 5.79 37.47 -11.14
N ALA A 56 6.08 37.32 -12.43
CA ALA A 56 5.93 38.38 -13.41
C ALA A 56 4.46 38.64 -13.79
N THR A 57 3.61 37.62 -13.69
CA THR A 57 2.18 37.73 -14.02
C THR A 57 1.34 37.24 -12.82
N PRO A 58 0.92 38.16 -11.91
CA PRO A 58 0.07 37.79 -10.79
C PRO A 58 -1.26 37.21 -11.27
N HIS A 59 -1.35 35.90 -11.39
CA HIS A 59 -2.64 35.27 -11.54
C HIS A 59 -3.34 35.23 -10.17
N PRO A 60 -4.61 35.61 -10.07
CA PRO A 60 -5.37 35.38 -8.85
C PRO A 60 -5.31 33.90 -8.54
N LEU A 61 -4.60 33.57 -7.45
CA LEU A 61 -4.54 32.21 -6.92
C LEU A 61 -5.99 31.79 -6.64
N GLN A 62 -6.61 31.12 -7.58
CA GLN A 62 -7.82 30.36 -7.27
C GLN A 62 -7.39 29.30 -6.27
N PRO A 63 -8.07 29.20 -5.11
CA PRO A 63 -7.77 28.16 -4.12
C PRO A 63 -8.25 26.79 -4.59
N GLN A 64 -8.24 26.54 -5.87
CA GLN A 64 -8.49 25.22 -6.41
C GLN A 64 -7.22 24.41 -6.24
N THR A 65 -7.26 23.64 -5.22
CA THR A 65 -6.60 22.34 -5.05
C THR A 65 -6.29 21.69 -6.40
N MET A 66 -5.18 22.07 -7.04
CA MET A 66 -4.59 21.19 -8.04
C MET A 66 -4.04 19.99 -7.29
N ALA A 67 -4.90 19.01 -7.07
CA ALA A 67 -4.48 17.72 -6.61
C ALA A 67 -3.57 17.14 -7.70
N LEU A 68 -2.30 17.02 -7.40
CA LEU A 68 -1.37 16.32 -8.27
C LEU A 68 -1.68 14.82 -8.15
N TRP A 69 -2.52 14.34 -9.05
CA TRP A 69 -2.83 12.93 -9.14
C TRP A 69 -1.67 12.17 -9.78
N PRO A 70 -1.44 10.90 -9.39
CA PRO A 70 -0.46 10.06 -10.06
C PRO A 70 -0.77 9.94 -11.56
N ASN A 71 0.27 10.04 -12.37
CA ASN A 71 0.21 9.73 -13.80
C ASN A 71 1.30 8.68 -14.10
N PRO A 72 1.09 7.43 -13.70
CA PRO A 72 2.10 6.40 -13.80
C PRO A 72 2.33 5.96 -15.26
N THR A 73 3.58 5.71 -15.59
CA THR A 73 3.97 5.08 -16.84
C THR A 73 4.51 3.69 -16.54
N LEU A 74 4.05 2.67 -17.26
CA LEU A 74 4.56 1.32 -17.11
C LEU A 74 6.04 1.21 -17.46
N ASN A 75 6.71 0.31 -16.75
CA ASN A 75 8.04 -0.12 -17.16
C ASN A 75 7.93 -0.77 -18.55
N PRO A 76 8.87 -0.47 -19.50
CA PRO A 76 8.84 -1.06 -20.84
C PRO A 76 8.84 -2.58 -20.91
N SER A 77 9.25 -3.26 -19.82
CA SER A 77 9.20 -4.74 -19.72
C SER A 77 7.81 -5.29 -19.44
N GLU A 78 6.85 -4.44 -19.06
CA GLU A 78 5.49 -4.88 -18.73
C GLU A 78 4.64 -5.00 -20.01
N SER A 79 3.92 -6.11 -20.13
CA SER A 79 3.05 -6.40 -21.30
C SER A 79 1.60 -5.96 -21.10
N GLN A 80 1.24 -5.52 -19.87
CA GLN A 80 -0.11 -5.10 -19.52
C GLN A 80 -0.32 -3.61 -19.88
N SER A 81 -1.57 -3.16 -19.90
CA SER A 81 -1.92 -1.73 -19.95
C SER A 81 -2.53 -1.30 -18.63
N ILE A 82 -2.19 -0.10 -18.15
CA ILE A 82 -2.83 0.47 -16.97
C ILE A 82 -4.33 0.63 -17.25
N PRO A 83 -5.22 0.14 -16.37
CA PRO A 83 -6.65 0.43 -16.46
C PRO A 83 -6.89 1.94 -16.43
N LYS A 84 -7.94 2.40 -17.09
CA LYS A 84 -8.33 3.80 -17.03
C LYS A 84 -8.84 4.12 -15.63
N LEU A 85 -8.21 5.12 -15.00
CA LEU A 85 -8.47 5.52 -13.62
C LEU A 85 -8.79 7.02 -13.54
N GLU A 86 -9.76 7.35 -12.72
CA GLU A 86 -10.04 8.69 -12.26
C GLU A 86 -9.76 8.77 -10.77
N PHE A 87 -8.62 9.35 -10.39
CA PHE A 87 -8.28 9.55 -8.98
C PHE A 87 -9.16 10.64 -8.37
N PHE A 88 -9.71 10.40 -7.18
CA PHE A 88 -10.58 11.37 -6.51
C PHE A 88 -10.20 11.67 -5.06
N ALA A 89 -9.43 10.81 -4.41
CA ALA A 89 -8.96 11.04 -3.05
C ALA A 89 -7.60 10.38 -2.79
N LYS A 90 -6.86 10.93 -1.83
CA LYS A 90 -5.74 10.26 -1.20
C LYS A 90 -6.28 9.43 -0.04
N ALA A 91 -5.79 8.21 0.15
CA ALA A 91 -6.28 7.33 1.19
C ALA A 91 -5.43 7.41 2.47
N SER A 92 -6.06 7.26 3.62
CA SER A 92 -5.36 7.10 4.88
C SER A 92 -4.70 5.72 4.97
N ARG A 93 -3.50 5.65 5.52
CA ARG A 93 -2.84 4.37 5.82
C ARG A 93 -3.59 3.56 6.90
N ILE A 94 -4.26 4.25 7.84
CA ILE A 94 -4.81 3.62 9.03
C ILE A 94 -6.13 2.91 8.75
N ASN A 95 -6.96 3.46 7.85
CA ASN A 95 -8.32 2.96 7.66
C ASN A 95 -8.82 3.02 6.21
N GLY A 96 -7.96 3.34 5.25
CA GLY A 96 -8.37 3.50 3.84
C GLY A 96 -9.36 4.65 3.57
N LYS A 97 -9.65 5.48 4.58
CA LYS A 97 -10.56 6.62 4.40
C LYS A 97 -10.03 7.61 3.39
N PRO A 98 -10.92 8.24 2.62
CA PRO A 98 -10.55 9.40 1.83
C PRO A 98 -9.99 10.48 2.75
N LEU A 99 -8.77 10.91 2.47
CA LEU A 99 -8.24 12.12 3.09
C LEU A 99 -8.54 13.29 2.18
N SER A 100 -9.06 14.36 2.75
CA SER A 100 -8.94 15.66 2.10
C SER A 100 -7.44 15.91 1.82
N ILE A 101 -7.12 16.41 0.63
CA ILE A 101 -5.75 16.77 0.22
C ILE A 101 -5.07 17.70 1.24
N ILE A 102 -5.85 18.26 2.15
CA ILE A 102 -5.47 19.26 3.15
C ILE A 102 -5.23 18.61 4.53
N ASP A 103 -5.61 17.35 4.75
CA ASP A 103 -5.47 16.72 6.07
C ASP A 103 -4.04 16.34 6.39
N LYS A 104 -3.60 16.85 7.53
CA LYS A 104 -2.23 16.77 8.03
C LYS A 104 -1.83 15.35 8.42
N GLY A 105 -0.67 14.92 7.98
CA GLY A 105 0.09 13.84 8.60
C GLY A 105 0.22 12.52 7.83
N ASN A 106 -0.59 12.28 6.78
CA ASN A 106 -0.49 11.07 5.96
C ASN A 106 0.06 11.32 4.53
N GLU A 107 0.72 12.42 4.32
CA GLU A 107 1.23 12.88 3.01
C GLU A 107 2.36 11.99 2.46
N ARG A 108 2.95 11.14 3.33
CA ARG A 108 4.13 10.33 3.00
C ARG A 108 3.81 9.01 2.29
N HIS A 109 2.54 8.61 2.24
CA HIS A 109 2.15 7.32 1.66
C HIS A 109 1.46 7.53 0.31
N ALA A 110 1.93 6.79 -0.69
CA ALA A 110 1.36 6.80 -2.03
C ALA A 110 0.14 5.85 -2.10
N LEU A 111 -0.92 6.21 -1.36
CA LEU A 111 -2.18 5.49 -1.28
C LEU A 111 -3.31 6.39 -1.80
N TYR A 112 -4.12 5.88 -2.73
CA TYR A 112 -5.14 6.67 -3.40
C TYR A 112 -6.44 5.88 -3.54
N LEU A 113 -7.54 6.60 -3.71
CA LEU A 113 -8.81 6.08 -4.18
C LEU A 113 -9.06 6.57 -5.61
N ALA A 114 -9.53 5.67 -6.45
CA ALA A 114 -9.84 5.97 -7.84
C ALA A 114 -11.11 5.25 -8.29
N ARG A 115 -11.75 5.77 -9.33
CA ARG A 115 -12.75 5.05 -10.11
C ARG A 115 -12.07 4.38 -11.28
N MET A 116 -12.20 3.07 -11.38
CA MET A 116 -11.66 2.26 -12.48
C MET A 116 -12.79 1.97 -13.47
N GLU A 117 -12.56 2.25 -14.74
CA GLU A 117 -13.50 1.86 -15.79
C GLU A 117 -13.45 0.34 -16.01
N LEU A 118 -14.61 -0.28 -15.93
CA LEU A 118 -14.77 -1.68 -16.31
C LEU A 118 -15.09 -1.75 -17.81
N LYS A 119 -14.36 -2.61 -18.52
CA LYS A 119 -14.61 -2.79 -19.96
C LYS A 119 -16.05 -3.28 -20.18
N ALA A 120 -16.76 -2.62 -21.06
CA ALA A 120 -18.06 -3.10 -21.53
C ALA A 120 -17.88 -4.49 -22.13
N SER A 121 -18.76 -5.42 -21.77
CA SER A 121 -18.90 -6.72 -22.41
C SER A 121 -20.18 -6.71 -23.26
N ALA A 122 -20.36 -7.73 -24.10
CA ALA A 122 -21.57 -7.84 -24.94
C ALA A 122 -22.88 -7.85 -24.14
N GLN A 123 -22.82 -7.98 -22.81
CA GLN A 123 -23.98 -8.10 -21.91
C GLN A 123 -24.00 -7.05 -20.79
N THR A 124 -22.99 -6.17 -20.70
CA THR A 124 -22.87 -5.22 -19.58
C THR A 124 -22.45 -3.84 -20.11
N GLU A 125 -23.21 -2.80 -19.75
CA GLU A 125 -22.83 -1.42 -20.03
C GLU A 125 -21.53 -1.04 -19.35
N ALA A 126 -20.84 -0.02 -19.86
CA ALA A 126 -19.64 0.53 -19.22
C ALA A 126 -20.00 1.00 -17.81
N SER A 127 -19.36 0.45 -16.82
CA SER A 127 -19.54 0.81 -15.41
C SER A 127 -18.22 1.21 -14.79
N THR A 128 -18.27 1.90 -13.65
CA THR A 128 -17.08 2.24 -12.89
C THR A 128 -17.11 1.54 -11.53
N GLN A 129 -15.95 1.15 -11.05
CA GLN A 129 -15.77 0.58 -9.72
C GLN A 129 -14.78 1.42 -8.92
N GLU A 130 -15.11 1.69 -7.65
CA GLU A 130 -14.14 2.31 -6.75
C GLU A 130 -13.06 1.28 -6.37
N VAL A 131 -11.81 1.71 -6.47
CA VAL A 131 -10.64 0.88 -6.22
C VAL A 131 -9.64 1.60 -5.31
N PHE A 132 -8.87 0.80 -4.60
CA PHE A 132 -7.73 1.27 -3.82
C PHE A 132 -6.45 1.12 -4.65
N VAL A 133 -5.69 2.20 -4.77
CA VAL A 133 -4.45 2.24 -5.55
C VAL A 133 -3.28 2.52 -4.62
N LYS A 134 -2.29 1.64 -4.67
CA LYS A 134 -1.07 1.72 -3.86
C LYS A 134 0.16 1.71 -4.77
N PHE A 135 1.16 2.51 -4.42
CA PHE A 135 2.50 2.41 -5.00
C PHE A 135 3.47 1.92 -3.93
N ALA A 136 4.21 0.85 -4.24
CA ALA A 136 5.11 0.21 -3.30
C ALA A 136 6.42 -0.25 -3.99
N PRO A 137 7.59 -0.16 -3.32
CA PRO A 137 8.85 -0.58 -3.90
C PRO A 137 8.97 -2.11 -4.07
N ARG A 138 8.16 -2.86 -3.32
CA ARG A 138 8.07 -4.33 -3.38
C ARG A 138 6.61 -4.72 -3.25
N TYR A 139 6.22 -5.80 -3.93
CA TYR A 139 4.90 -6.37 -3.79
C TYR A 139 4.87 -7.81 -4.29
N ASN A 140 4.30 -8.72 -3.51
CA ASN A 140 4.09 -10.09 -3.94
C ASN A 140 2.67 -10.27 -4.49
N GLN A 141 2.52 -10.02 -5.79
CA GLN A 141 1.21 -10.12 -6.46
C GLN A 141 0.66 -11.55 -6.48
N ASP A 142 1.54 -12.57 -6.52
CA ASP A 142 1.10 -13.97 -6.62
C ASP A 142 0.56 -14.45 -5.27
N ALA A 143 1.17 -14.03 -4.17
CA ALA A 143 0.65 -14.28 -2.83
C ALA A 143 -0.70 -13.59 -2.62
N HIS A 144 -0.85 -12.34 -3.08
CA HIS A 144 -2.11 -11.62 -3.02
C HIS A 144 -3.19 -12.34 -3.85
N ARG A 145 -2.90 -12.69 -5.10
CA ARG A 145 -3.84 -13.42 -5.98
C ARG A 145 -4.25 -14.77 -5.40
N LEU A 146 -3.31 -15.49 -4.79
CA LEU A 146 -3.60 -16.77 -4.15
C LEU A 146 -4.68 -16.61 -3.09
N LEU A 147 -4.55 -15.64 -2.19
CA LEU A 147 -5.50 -15.42 -1.11
C LEU A 147 -6.80 -14.77 -1.61
N ALA A 148 -6.74 -13.86 -2.57
CA ALA A 148 -7.92 -13.23 -3.16
C ALA A 148 -8.80 -14.21 -3.96
N SER A 149 -8.20 -15.24 -4.57
CA SER A 149 -8.93 -16.28 -5.31
C SER A 149 -9.45 -17.43 -4.45
N HIS A 150 -9.15 -17.44 -3.15
CA HIS A 150 -9.69 -18.43 -2.22
C HIS A 150 -11.21 -18.27 -2.06
N ASN A 151 -11.92 -19.32 -1.71
CA ASN A 151 -13.36 -19.28 -1.46
C ASN A 151 -13.67 -19.78 -0.03
N PRO A 152 -14.10 -18.93 0.89
CA PRO A 152 -14.26 -17.46 0.73
C PRO A 152 -12.91 -16.74 0.60
N PRO A 153 -12.87 -15.52 -0.04
CA PRO A 153 -11.64 -14.77 -0.21
C PRO A 153 -10.96 -14.42 1.13
N LEU A 154 -9.61 -14.51 1.14
CA LEU A 154 -8.76 -14.19 2.30
C LEU A 154 -7.92 -12.91 2.07
N ALA A 155 -8.11 -12.24 0.93
CA ALA A 155 -7.57 -10.92 0.61
C ALA A 155 -8.55 -10.18 -0.30
N PRO A 156 -8.50 -8.83 -0.40
CA PRO A 156 -9.27 -8.08 -1.37
C PRO A 156 -8.96 -8.52 -2.81
N ALA A 157 -9.90 -8.38 -3.73
CA ALA A 157 -9.64 -8.71 -5.13
C ALA A 157 -8.50 -7.86 -5.70
N LEU A 158 -7.53 -8.49 -6.38
CA LEU A 158 -6.43 -7.80 -7.06
C LEU A 158 -6.79 -7.58 -8.53
N HIS A 159 -7.03 -6.32 -8.91
CA HIS A 159 -7.43 -5.95 -10.27
C HIS A 159 -6.23 -5.74 -11.19
N PHE A 160 -5.14 -5.16 -10.66
CA PHE A 160 -3.93 -4.87 -11.43
C PHE A 160 -2.70 -4.82 -10.52
N CYS A 161 -1.58 -5.31 -11.03
CA CYS A 161 -0.28 -5.13 -10.40
C CYS A 161 0.80 -5.19 -11.47
N ALA A 162 1.57 -4.12 -11.62
CA ALA A 162 2.68 -4.05 -12.56
C ALA A 162 3.73 -3.05 -12.09
N ARG A 163 4.95 -3.17 -12.61
CA ARG A 163 6.01 -2.20 -12.38
C ARG A 163 5.79 -0.93 -13.21
N VAL A 164 5.93 0.20 -12.55
CA VAL A 164 5.95 1.51 -13.19
C VAL A 164 7.39 2.03 -13.25
N ILE A 165 7.63 3.04 -14.09
CA ILE A 165 8.91 3.76 -14.12
C ILE A 165 9.19 4.24 -12.68
N SER A 166 10.43 4.22 -12.25
CA SER A 166 10.91 4.44 -10.86
C SER A 166 10.95 3.19 -9.96
N ASP A 167 10.90 2.00 -10.55
CA ASP A 167 11.00 0.70 -9.82
C ASP A 167 9.92 0.47 -8.74
N MET A 168 8.80 1.16 -8.84
CA MET A 168 7.65 0.98 -7.98
C MET A 168 6.65 0.01 -8.60
N TYR A 169 5.98 -0.77 -7.79
CA TYR A 169 4.75 -1.47 -8.19
C TYR A 169 3.56 -0.54 -8.05
N MET A 170 2.73 -0.47 -9.08
CA MET A 170 1.38 0.05 -9.00
C MET A 170 0.43 -1.11 -8.76
N VAL A 171 -0.27 -1.08 -7.65
CA VAL A 171 -1.20 -2.11 -7.21
C VAL A 171 -2.61 -1.52 -7.17
N ILE A 172 -3.55 -2.11 -7.89
CA ILE A 172 -4.97 -1.74 -7.87
C ILE A 172 -5.74 -2.92 -7.30
N MET A 173 -6.44 -2.69 -6.20
CA MET A 173 -7.22 -3.71 -5.52
C MET A 173 -8.61 -3.20 -5.16
N GLU A 174 -9.49 -4.13 -4.80
CA GLU A 174 -10.83 -3.82 -4.28
C GLU A 174 -10.73 -2.82 -3.14
N TYR A 175 -11.53 -1.75 -3.24
CA TYR A 175 -11.71 -0.83 -2.12
C TYR A 175 -12.82 -1.37 -1.20
N ILE A 176 -12.49 -1.48 0.06
CA ILE A 176 -13.44 -1.89 1.11
C ILE A 176 -13.75 -0.66 1.95
N PRO A 177 -14.90 0.01 1.73
CA PRO A 177 -15.29 1.16 2.51
C PRO A 177 -15.66 0.74 3.95
N GLU A 178 -15.65 1.69 4.89
CA GLU A 178 -15.99 1.43 6.29
C GLU A 178 -17.38 0.88 6.52
N SER A 179 -18.32 1.16 5.59
CA SER A 179 -19.66 0.55 5.63
C SER A 179 -19.63 -0.97 5.41
N ARG A 180 -18.58 -1.49 4.76
CA ARG A 180 -18.41 -2.94 4.48
C ARG A 180 -17.40 -3.62 5.40
N GLY A 181 -16.43 -2.90 5.93
CA GLY A 181 -15.39 -3.48 6.75
C GLY A 181 -14.51 -2.44 7.42
N ARG A 182 -13.68 -2.85 8.34
CA ARG A 182 -12.75 -1.97 9.08
C ARG A 182 -11.46 -2.68 9.44
N SER A 183 -10.45 -1.92 9.82
CA SER A 183 -9.22 -2.50 10.41
C SER A 183 -9.57 -3.35 11.64
N ALA A 184 -8.91 -4.49 11.78
CA ALA A 184 -8.98 -5.33 12.96
C ALA A 184 -8.18 -4.76 14.15
N ASP A 185 -7.48 -3.63 13.98
CA ASP A 185 -6.80 -2.94 15.08
C ASP A 185 -7.84 -2.26 16.00
N PRO A 186 -8.03 -2.72 17.24
CA PRO A 186 -8.98 -2.12 18.15
C PRO A 186 -8.60 -0.70 18.59
N ARG A 187 -7.32 -0.32 18.41
CA ARG A 187 -6.81 1.04 18.71
C ARG A 187 -7.01 2.01 17.53
N ALA A 188 -7.43 1.50 16.38
CA ALA A 188 -7.74 2.35 15.24
C ALA A 188 -8.85 3.34 15.61
N LEU A 189 -8.77 4.57 15.07
CA LEU A 189 -9.72 5.63 15.35
C LEU A 189 -11.17 5.14 15.16
N PRO A 190 -12.09 5.55 16.03
CA PRO A 190 -13.49 5.12 15.97
C PRO A 190 -14.13 5.58 14.66
N GLY A 191 -14.58 4.63 13.90
CA GLY A 191 -15.30 4.81 12.63
C GLY A 191 -15.68 3.44 12.09
N GLY A 192 -16.95 3.20 11.90
CA GLY A 192 -17.49 1.91 11.50
C GLY A 192 -18.08 1.10 12.67
N PRO A 193 -18.66 -0.08 12.40
CA PRO A 193 -19.27 -0.94 13.40
C PRO A 193 -18.23 -1.38 14.43
N PRO A 194 -18.64 -1.60 15.69
CA PRO A 194 -17.73 -2.12 16.72
C PRO A 194 -17.15 -3.47 16.28
N LEU A 195 -15.89 -3.73 16.69
CA LEU A 195 -15.31 -5.06 16.51
C LEU A 195 -16.06 -6.06 17.40
N PRO A 196 -16.42 -7.24 16.91
CA PRO A 196 -17.16 -8.23 17.68
C PRO A 196 -16.24 -8.92 18.70
N ARG A 197 -16.79 -9.35 19.83
CA ARG A 197 -16.02 -10.06 20.86
C ARG A 197 -15.38 -11.37 20.37
N ASN A 198 -15.96 -12.00 19.37
CA ASN A 198 -15.41 -13.20 18.75
C ASN A 198 -14.39 -12.91 17.64
N LEU A 199 -13.90 -11.66 17.52
CA LEU A 199 -12.89 -11.31 16.53
C LEU A 199 -11.62 -12.18 16.62
N PRO A 200 -11.08 -12.51 17.81
CA PRO A 200 -9.92 -13.40 17.89
C PRO A 200 -10.16 -14.75 17.23
N GLN A 201 -11.33 -15.35 17.39
CA GLN A 201 -11.68 -16.65 16.77
C GLN A 201 -11.84 -16.53 15.27
N VAL A 202 -12.39 -15.41 14.76
CA VAL A 202 -12.49 -15.16 13.32
C VAL A 202 -11.09 -15.00 12.71
N ILE A 203 -10.20 -14.26 13.39
CA ILE A 203 -8.81 -14.09 12.97
C ILE A 203 -8.08 -15.45 13.00
N GLU A 204 -8.25 -16.22 14.06
CA GLU A 204 -7.63 -17.55 14.18
C GLU A 204 -8.00 -18.44 13.00
N ARG A 205 -9.28 -18.49 12.62
CA ARG A 205 -9.78 -19.28 11.49
C ARG A 205 -9.19 -18.82 10.15
N ASP A 206 -9.34 -17.53 9.84
CA ASP A 206 -9.04 -17.00 8.50
C ASP A 206 -7.55 -16.80 8.26
N VAL A 207 -6.82 -16.31 9.29
CA VAL A 207 -5.37 -16.09 9.20
C VAL A 207 -4.62 -17.42 9.20
N SER A 208 -5.04 -18.42 10.00
CA SER A 208 -4.43 -19.77 9.94
C SER A 208 -4.53 -20.35 8.55
N GLU A 209 -5.68 -20.25 7.89
CA GLU A 209 -5.86 -20.75 6.54
C GLU A 209 -5.03 -19.96 5.52
N ALA A 210 -4.99 -18.61 5.65
CA ALA A 210 -4.15 -17.77 4.81
C ALA A 210 -2.66 -18.13 4.92
N LEU A 211 -2.14 -18.26 6.14
CA LEU A 211 -0.76 -18.66 6.38
C LEU A 211 -0.47 -20.07 5.86
N ARG A 212 -1.39 -21.03 6.06
CA ARG A 212 -1.25 -22.39 5.53
C ARG A 212 -1.08 -22.38 4.00
N LEU A 213 -1.87 -21.56 3.29
CA LEU A 213 -1.80 -21.43 1.84
C LEU A 213 -0.49 -20.79 1.38
N LEU A 214 -0.06 -19.71 2.03
CA LEU A 214 1.20 -19.02 1.76
C LEU A 214 2.40 -19.93 2.02
N HIS A 215 2.45 -20.58 3.19
CA HIS A 215 3.53 -21.47 3.60
C HIS A 215 3.65 -22.70 2.69
N LYS A 216 2.54 -23.21 2.15
CA LYS A 216 2.55 -24.27 1.12
C LYS A 216 3.29 -23.84 -0.15
N LYS A 217 3.25 -22.53 -0.48
CA LYS A 217 3.98 -21.91 -1.59
C LYS A 217 5.39 -21.42 -1.19
N LYS A 218 5.86 -21.73 0.02
CA LYS A 218 7.11 -21.22 0.61
C LYS A 218 7.14 -19.69 0.73
N TRP A 219 6.01 -19.04 0.85
CA TRP A 219 5.94 -17.61 1.13
C TRP A 219 5.74 -17.36 2.62
N VAL A 220 6.45 -16.35 3.12
CA VAL A 220 6.31 -15.76 4.45
C VAL A 220 5.59 -14.43 4.27
N PHE A 221 4.51 -14.20 4.99
CA PHE A 221 3.76 -12.93 4.89
C PHE A 221 4.59 -11.76 5.41
N GLY A 222 5.23 -11.93 6.56
CA GLY A 222 6.29 -11.08 7.08
C GLY A 222 5.85 -9.81 7.80
N ASP A 223 4.59 -9.36 7.66
CA ASP A 223 4.06 -8.17 8.35
C ASP A 223 2.70 -8.45 9.01
N LEU A 224 2.61 -9.59 9.72
CA LEU A 224 1.37 -10.02 10.36
C LEU A 224 1.11 -9.26 11.66
N ARG A 225 0.18 -8.30 11.58
CA ARG A 225 -0.26 -7.44 12.68
C ARG A 225 -1.63 -6.85 12.42
N GLU A 226 -2.28 -6.34 13.46
CA GLU A 226 -3.67 -5.88 13.44
C GLU A 226 -3.98 -4.86 12.31
N PRO A 227 -3.13 -3.85 12.01
CA PRO A 227 -3.41 -2.90 10.93
C PRO A 227 -3.48 -3.52 9.53
N ASN A 228 -2.88 -4.71 9.34
CA ASN A 228 -2.84 -5.43 8.06
C ASN A 228 -3.96 -6.47 7.93
N LEU A 229 -4.93 -6.40 8.84
CA LEU A 229 -6.13 -7.23 8.83
C LEU A 229 -7.38 -6.36 8.70
N LEU A 230 -8.24 -6.70 7.74
CA LEU A 230 -9.55 -6.07 7.54
C LEU A 230 -10.65 -7.02 7.98
N TYR A 231 -11.42 -6.63 8.99
CA TYR A 231 -12.61 -7.36 9.41
C TYR A 231 -13.81 -6.93 8.58
N LEU A 232 -14.52 -7.88 8.01
CA LEU A 232 -15.77 -7.72 7.27
C LEU A 232 -16.89 -8.44 8.03
N PRO A 233 -17.87 -7.72 8.60
CA PRO A 233 -19.02 -8.35 9.23
C PRO A 233 -19.88 -9.06 8.18
N ASP A 234 -20.39 -10.23 8.52
CA ASP A 234 -21.40 -10.96 7.76
C ASP A 234 -22.38 -11.69 8.68
N ALA A 235 -23.39 -12.37 8.10
CA ALA A 235 -24.39 -13.12 8.87
C ALA A 235 -23.82 -14.33 9.62
N ASN A 236 -22.62 -14.78 9.26
CA ASN A 236 -21.97 -15.97 9.82
C ASN A 236 -20.85 -15.65 10.83
N GLY A 237 -20.85 -14.43 11.39
CA GLY A 237 -19.88 -13.99 12.39
C GLY A 237 -18.69 -13.22 11.79
N GLY A 238 -18.72 -12.94 10.50
CA GLY A 238 -17.71 -12.15 9.81
C GLY A 238 -16.51 -12.95 9.33
N ARG A 239 -15.62 -12.24 8.63
CA ARG A 239 -14.37 -12.78 8.09
C ARG A 239 -13.26 -11.72 8.15
N VAL A 240 -12.03 -12.18 8.02
CA VAL A 240 -10.85 -11.33 7.99
C VAL A 240 -10.09 -11.51 6.69
N LEU A 241 -9.68 -10.38 6.10
CA LEU A 241 -8.85 -10.33 4.90
C LEU A 241 -7.45 -9.82 5.27
N LEU A 242 -6.42 -10.45 4.72
CA LEU A 242 -5.05 -9.95 4.78
C LEU A 242 -4.84 -8.87 3.72
N VAL A 243 -4.17 -7.81 4.10
CA VAL A 243 -3.75 -6.71 3.20
C VAL A 243 -2.27 -6.41 3.40
N ASP A 244 -1.67 -5.69 2.44
CA ASP A 244 -0.28 -5.23 2.52
C ASP A 244 0.77 -6.35 2.32
N PHE A 245 0.85 -6.85 1.07
CA PHE A 245 1.80 -7.90 0.67
C PHE A 245 3.20 -7.36 0.31
N ASP A 246 3.56 -6.17 0.79
CA ASP A 246 4.84 -5.52 0.48
C ASP A 246 6.04 -6.29 1.02
N TRP A 247 5.87 -6.96 2.14
CA TRP A 247 6.94 -7.70 2.78
C TRP A 247 6.90 -9.19 2.49
N THR A 248 5.87 -9.67 1.81
CA THR A 248 5.74 -11.10 1.52
C THR A 248 6.90 -11.58 0.64
N GLY A 249 7.69 -12.51 1.17
CA GLY A 249 8.91 -13.03 0.56
C GLY A 249 9.04 -14.55 0.64
N LEU A 250 10.07 -15.10 -0.03
CA LEU A 250 10.35 -16.52 0.02
C LEU A 250 10.97 -16.93 1.36
N ASP A 251 10.52 -18.05 1.90
CA ASP A 251 11.05 -18.71 3.08
C ASP A 251 12.53 -19.08 2.86
N GLY A 252 13.40 -18.66 3.76
CA GLY A 252 14.84 -18.89 3.69
C GLY A 252 15.62 -17.98 2.71
N GLU A 253 14.93 -17.13 1.92
CA GLU A 253 15.56 -16.26 0.92
C GLU A 253 15.18 -14.80 1.11
N GLY A 254 13.88 -14.52 1.35
CA GLY A 254 13.35 -13.16 1.55
C GLY A 254 14.03 -12.47 2.74
N ARG A 255 14.07 -11.15 2.73
CA ARG A 255 14.65 -10.38 3.82
C ARG A 255 13.70 -9.30 4.30
N TYR A 256 13.66 -9.11 5.60
CA TYR A 256 12.99 -7.96 6.22
C TYR A 256 13.63 -6.64 5.80
N SER A 257 12.85 -5.58 5.84
CA SER A 257 13.34 -4.23 5.52
C SER A 257 14.48 -3.82 6.46
N ALA A 258 15.52 -3.19 5.91
CA ALA A 258 16.55 -2.55 6.71
C ALA A 258 15.99 -1.36 7.54
N CYS A 259 14.85 -0.81 7.12
CA CYS A 259 14.13 0.27 7.81
C CYS A 259 12.97 -0.25 8.68
N LEU A 260 12.99 -1.52 9.06
CA LEU A 260 12.00 -2.11 9.96
C LEU A 260 11.89 -1.27 11.24
N ASN A 261 10.66 -0.87 11.58
CA ASN A 261 10.42 -0.21 12.86
C ASN A 261 10.46 -1.28 13.99
N PRO A 262 11.38 -1.20 14.95
CA PRO A 262 11.46 -2.16 16.04
C PRO A 262 10.20 -2.15 16.93
N ASN A 263 9.43 -1.06 16.91
CA ASN A 263 8.19 -0.92 17.66
C ASN A 263 6.94 -1.29 16.82
N ALA A 264 7.12 -2.05 15.73
CA ALA A 264 6.00 -2.47 14.88
C ALA A 264 5.09 -3.53 15.53
N GLY A 265 5.45 -4.06 16.70
CA GLY A 265 4.69 -5.08 17.40
C GLY A 265 4.89 -6.49 16.82
N LEU A 266 5.99 -6.70 16.08
CA LEU A 266 6.41 -8.02 15.62
C LEU A 266 7.17 -8.78 16.70
N SER A 267 7.33 -10.10 16.51
CA SER A 267 8.12 -10.97 17.38
C SER A 267 9.57 -10.48 17.51
N ALA A 268 10.18 -10.75 18.66
CA ALA A 268 11.59 -10.45 18.92
C ALA A 268 12.55 -11.22 17.99
N SER A 269 12.09 -12.29 17.36
CA SER A 269 12.85 -13.03 16.35
C SER A 269 12.94 -12.31 15.00
N VAL A 270 12.18 -11.22 14.79
CA VAL A 270 12.15 -10.47 13.54
C VAL A 270 13.05 -9.24 13.63
N GLU A 271 14.19 -9.29 12.93
CA GLU A 271 15.20 -8.25 12.94
C GLU A 271 15.38 -7.60 11.55
N ARG A 272 15.98 -6.40 11.54
CA ARG A 272 16.29 -5.67 10.31
C ARG A 272 17.23 -6.47 9.40
N GLY A 273 16.85 -6.63 8.14
CA GLY A 273 17.65 -7.32 7.14
C GLY A 273 17.78 -8.85 7.33
N GLN A 274 17.15 -9.40 8.38
CA GLN A 274 17.15 -10.83 8.66
C GLN A 274 16.45 -11.61 7.55
N ILE A 275 16.86 -12.85 7.36
CA ILE A 275 16.20 -13.79 6.45
C ILE A 275 14.82 -14.16 7.02
N MET A 276 13.82 -14.09 6.17
CA MET A 276 12.43 -14.41 6.50
C MET A 276 12.26 -15.93 6.62
N LYS A 277 11.52 -16.36 7.63
CA LYS A 277 11.16 -17.75 7.89
C LYS A 277 9.68 -17.86 8.23
N LYS A 278 9.07 -18.99 7.90
CA LYS A 278 7.66 -19.28 8.22
C LYS A 278 7.39 -19.23 9.71
N GLU A 279 8.37 -19.61 10.52
CA GLU A 279 8.30 -19.55 11.98
C GLU A 279 8.01 -18.13 12.49
N HIS A 280 8.52 -17.10 11.80
CA HIS A 280 8.25 -15.71 12.16
C HIS A 280 6.77 -15.35 11.98
N ASP A 281 6.09 -15.87 10.95
CA ASP A 281 4.64 -15.67 10.79
C ASP A 281 3.86 -16.36 11.92
N ILE A 282 4.28 -17.57 12.34
CA ILE A 282 3.64 -18.32 13.42
C ILE A 282 3.78 -17.57 14.74
N GLU A 283 4.97 -17.12 15.07
CA GLU A 283 5.24 -16.34 16.30
C GLU A 283 4.45 -15.02 16.30
N ASN A 284 4.43 -14.30 15.16
CA ASN A 284 3.65 -13.07 15.03
C ASN A 284 2.15 -13.33 15.17
N PHE A 285 1.66 -14.46 14.68
CA PHE A 285 0.27 -14.87 14.80
C PHE A 285 -0.12 -15.16 16.26
N GLU A 286 0.71 -15.89 16.99
CA GLU A 286 0.49 -16.15 18.41
C GLU A 286 0.47 -14.85 19.24
N LEU A 287 1.42 -13.93 18.98
CA LEU A 287 1.46 -12.62 19.62
C LEU A 287 0.23 -11.76 19.28
N LEU A 288 -0.23 -11.80 18.04
CA LEU A 288 -1.43 -11.11 17.60
C LEU A 288 -2.66 -11.59 18.34
N LEU A 289 -2.86 -12.92 18.41
CA LEU A 289 -3.98 -13.51 19.13
C LEU A 289 -3.93 -13.21 20.62
N ALA A 290 -2.76 -13.28 21.26
CA ALA A 290 -2.59 -12.96 22.68
C ALA A 290 -3.04 -11.50 22.94
N ARG A 291 -2.53 -10.53 22.18
CA ARG A 291 -2.91 -9.10 22.34
C ARG A 291 -4.40 -8.86 22.15
N LEU A 292 -5.02 -9.52 21.19
CA LEU A 292 -6.47 -9.36 20.97
C LEU A 292 -7.30 -10.01 22.07
N ASN A 293 -6.92 -11.18 22.55
CA ASN A 293 -7.59 -11.83 23.68
C ASN A 293 -7.51 -10.98 24.94
N ASP A 294 -6.34 -10.41 25.25
CA ASP A 294 -6.17 -9.50 26.38
C ASP A 294 -7.09 -8.27 26.23
N TRP A 295 -7.10 -7.64 25.03
CA TRP A 295 -7.95 -6.49 24.77
C TRP A 295 -9.44 -6.78 25.02
N PHE A 296 -9.95 -7.91 24.49
CA PHE A 296 -11.37 -8.26 24.63
C PHE A 296 -11.74 -8.88 25.96
N SER A 297 -10.77 -9.24 26.81
CA SER A 297 -11.01 -9.67 28.19
C SER A 297 -11.15 -8.49 29.16
N GLU A 298 -10.55 -7.34 28.85
CA GLU A 298 -10.57 -6.13 29.67
C GLU A 298 -11.76 -5.21 29.35
N THR A 299 -12.45 -5.43 28.22
CA THR A 299 -13.62 -4.64 27.75
C THR A 299 -14.92 -5.45 27.80
#